data_95cd4600fce5c18a62997c07ac929e0a
#
_entry.id   95cd4600fce5c18a62997c07ac929e0a
#
_cell.length_a   1.000
_cell.length_b   1.000
_cell.length_c   1.000
_cell.angle_alpha   90.00
_cell.angle_beta   90.00
_cell.angle_gamma   90.00
#
_symmetry.space_group_name_H-M   'P 1'
#
loop_
_entity.id
_entity.type
_entity.pdbx_description
1 polymer ?
#
loop_
_entity_poly.entity_id
_entity_poly.type
_entity_poly.pdbx_seq_one_letter_code
_entity_poly.pdbx_strand_id
1 'polypeptide(L)'
;LLLFMRSPDEQIWVRRAVPKAIALIGSQAAVDSLIESLDASDAMLRSKIIEALGYLRARQFDLKFNRRKITRRLSEEAAHYLRILADLLAVSSLHEARLDGPLAVWKVDGRVPTLPQQLLAQRLVNLVGNIFGLLELVENPEDVRAAQRSLLSGQTKLRARALEYLDNTLSGSLRRDLFVVIDDAPPEDKLRRARAIFDIHVKSPEETLEQMIRTDPWVGQSAMGIILAALYNVWDEEIKALYPLVKTLADGAEDPMVRETAACVSNKVEAGPRTRGVISRGGDSDMGQMAQIEMMVFLQGVDLFAHCNAEQVLRMAAIASAHTYEKGEVIFRRDEPADSLYCVVEGKVRLGDGETGVVVGPSGRFGVLDILSGQMRSGDAVAAADARVLIIEAEDFFDLLSNNIEIVRALFRTVVALGEDANERLL
;
A
#
# COMPACT_ATOMS: atom_id res chain seq x y z
N LEU A 1 -15.11 3.01 24.08
CA LEU A 1 -14.62 2.53 22.79
C LEU A 1 -14.95 3.53 21.66
N LEU A 2 -16.22 3.96 21.50
CA LEU A 2 -16.61 4.90 20.42
C LEU A 2 -15.88 6.23 20.50
N LEU A 3 -15.63 6.77 21.68
CA LEU A 3 -14.85 8.00 21.84
C LEU A 3 -13.43 7.82 21.31
N PHE A 4 -12.76 6.72 21.63
CA PHE A 4 -11.42 6.42 21.09
C PHE A 4 -11.42 6.28 19.57
N MET A 5 -12.42 5.62 18.98
CA MET A 5 -12.52 5.48 17.53
C MET A 5 -12.71 6.81 16.79
N ARG A 6 -13.42 7.77 17.40
CA ARG A 6 -13.78 9.06 16.80
C ARG A 6 -12.84 10.21 17.16
N SER A 7 -11.99 10.04 18.19
CA SER A 7 -11.07 11.09 18.63
C SER A 7 -9.96 11.30 17.59
N PRO A 8 -9.76 12.52 17.08
CA PRO A 8 -8.63 12.83 16.22
C PRO A 8 -7.30 12.78 16.96
N ASP A 9 -7.30 12.97 18.29
CA ASP A 9 -6.10 12.98 19.13
C ASP A 9 -5.59 11.57 19.45
N GLU A 10 -6.39 10.53 19.16
CA GLU A 10 -6.02 9.14 19.40
C GLU A 10 -5.17 8.60 18.26
N GLN A 11 -4.19 7.78 18.60
CA GLN A 11 -3.31 7.17 17.60
C GLN A 11 -4.11 6.34 16.58
N ILE A 12 -3.76 6.47 15.31
CA ILE A 12 -4.53 5.90 14.20
C ILE A 12 -4.68 4.37 14.29
N TRP A 13 -3.65 3.66 14.78
CA TRP A 13 -3.70 2.21 14.94
C TRP A 13 -4.67 1.79 16.06
N VAL A 14 -4.77 2.56 17.17
CA VAL A 14 -5.77 2.36 18.22
C VAL A 14 -7.17 2.53 17.63
N ARG A 15 -7.42 3.63 16.92
CA ARG A 15 -8.72 3.88 16.27
C ARG A 15 -9.13 2.74 15.35
N ARG A 16 -8.18 2.17 14.58
CA ARG A 16 -8.42 1.06 13.64
C ARG A 16 -8.64 -0.29 14.33
N ALA A 17 -8.17 -0.47 15.57
CA ALA A 17 -8.41 -1.69 16.36
C ALA A 17 -9.79 -1.72 17.05
N VAL A 18 -10.35 -0.54 17.34
CA VAL A 18 -11.62 -0.39 18.08
C VAL A 18 -12.82 -1.07 17.41
N PRO A 19 -13.05 -1.03 16.08
CA PRO A 19 -14.18 -1.70 15.45
C PRO A 19 -14.29 -3.19 15.79
N LYS A 20 -13.16 -3.90 15.79
CA LYS A 20 -13.10 -5.30 16.18
C LYS A 20 -13.52 -5.50 17.65
N ALA A 21 -13.05 -4.64 18.55
CA ALA A 21 -13.42 -4.71 19.97
C ALA A 21 -14.92 -4.43 20.18
N ILE A 22 -15.51 -3.47 19.44
CA ILE A 22 -16.95 -3.21 19.47
C ILE A 22 -17.73 -4.43 18.96
N ALA A 23 -17.27 -5.07 17.88
CA ALA A 23 -17.95 -6.25 17.34
C ALA A 23 -17.96 -7.44 18.30
N LEU A 24 -16.96 -7.59 19.18
CA LEU A 24 -16.94 -8.64 20.22
C LEU A 24 -18.03 -8.48 21.27
N ILE A 25 -18.60 -7.26 21.45
CA ILE A 25 -19.73 -7.02 22.36
C ILE A 25 -20.99 -7.73 21.87
N GLY A 26 -21.17 -7.88 20.57
CA GLY A 26 -22.24 -8.68 19.96
C GLY A 26 -23.66 -8.13 20.18
N SER A 27 -23.86 -6.82 20.34
CA SER A 27 -25.16 -6.22 20.62
C SER A 27 -25.70 -5.40 19.44
N GLN A 28 -27.03 -5.16 19.44
CA GLN A 28 -27.64 -4.25 18.44
C GLN A 28 -27.02 -2.85 18.53
N ALA A 29 -26.72 -2.35 19.72
CA ALA A 29 -26.06 -1.07 19.92
C ALA A 29 -24.65 -1.03 19.28
N ALA A 30 -23.92 -2.14 19.27
CA ALA A 30 -22.66 -2.27 18.57
C ALA A 30 -22.83 -2.11 17.04
N VAL A 31 -23.83 -2.80 16.46
CA VAL A 31 -24.16 -2.68 15.03
C VAL A 31 -24.53 -1.23 14.67
N ASP A 32 -25.43 -0.62 15.42
CA ASP A 32 -25.91 0.73 15.15
C ASP A 32 -24.77 1.75 15.22
N SER A 33 -23.89 1.65 16.22
CA SER A 33 -22.74 2.51 16.41
C SER A 33 -21.70 2.36 15.28
N LEU A 34 -21.44 1.13 14.82
CA LEU A 34 -20.53 0.89 13.70
C LEU A 34 -21.13 1.42 12.38
N ILE A 35 -22.42 1.22 12.14
CA ILE A 35 -23.10 1.76 10.93
C ILE A 35 -23.05 3.31 10.94
N GLU A 36 -23.22 3.96 12.09
CA GLU A 36 -23.08 5.42 12.22
C GLU A 36 -21.67 5.93 11.98
N SER A 37 -20.68 5.06 12.13
CA SER A 37 -19.26 5.40 11.94
C SER A 37 -18.75 5.07 10.54
N LEU A 38 -19.59 4.58 9.61
CA LEU A 38 -19.22 4.32 8.22
C LEU A 38 -18.82 5.57 7.43
N ASP A 39 -19.18 6.76 7.91
CA ASP A 39 -18.82 8.05 7.30
C ASP A 39 -17.41 8.54 7.72
N ALA A 40 -16.61 7.71 8.42
CA ALA A 40 -15.24 8.03 8.80
C ALA A 40 -14.39 8.42 7.58
N SER A 41 -13.60 9.49 7.69
CA SER A 41 -12.72 9.96 6.61
C SER A 41 -11.58 8.98 6.31
N ASP A 42 -11.03 8.32 7.33
CA ASP A 42 -9.98 7.31 7.17
C ASP A 42 -10.51 6.06 6.47
N ALA A 43 -9.98 5.78 5.27
CA ALA A 43 -10.41 4.65 4.43
C ALA A 43 -10.14 3.29 5.08
N MET A 44 -9.01 3.14 5.79
CA MET A 44 -8.66 1.89 6.46
C MET A 44 -9.57 1.66 7.68
N LEU A 45 -9.88 2.72 8.43
CA LEU A 45 -10.86 2.63 9.54
C LEU A 45 -12.23 2.19 9.01
N ARG A 46 -12.70 2.74 7.88
CA ARG A 46 -13.94 2.27 7.24
C ARG A 46 -13.88 0.79 6.89
N SER A 47 -12.79 0.33 6.29
CA SER A 47 -12.63 -1.11 5.99
C SER A 47 -12.71 -1.95 7.25
N LYS A 48 -12.08 -1.53 8.36
CA LYS A 48 -12.17 -2.24 9.66
C LYS A 48 -13.57 -2.21 10.27
N ILE A 49 -14.33 -1.13 10.05
CA ILE A 49 -15.76 -1.05 10.45
C ILE A 49 -16.59 -2.06 9.64
N ILE A 50 -16.38 -2.13 8.32
CA ILE A 50 -17.08 -3.07 7.44
C ILE A 50 -16.76 -4.53 7.80
N GLU A 51 -15.48 -4.85 8.04
CA GLU A 51 -15.05 -6.16 8.54
C GLU A 51 -15.75 -6.54 9.86
N ALA A 52 -15.82 -5.58 10.80
CA ALA A 52 -16.46 -5.77 12.10
C ALA A 52 -17.98 -6.01 11.97
N LEU A 53 -18.66 -5.28 11.08
CA LEU A 53 -20.08 -5.50 10.77
C LEU A 53 -20.30 -6.88 10.12
N GLY A 54 -19.44 -7.28 9.19
CA GLY A 54 -19.47 -8.63 8.58
C GLY A 54 -19.29 -9.74 9.61
N TYR A 55 -18.39 -9.56 10.59
CA TYR A 55 -18.21 -10.49 11.69
C TYR A 55 -19.49 -10.63 12.54
N LEU A 56 -20.17 -9.51 12.88
CA LEU A 56 -21.45 -9.54 13.61
C LEU A 56 -22.53 -10.24 12.81
N ARG A 57 -22.63 -9.95 11.49
CA ARG A 57 -23.61 -10.57 10.59
C ARG A 57 -23.47 -12.09 10.52
N ALA A 58 -22.23 -12.58 10.51
CA ALA A 58 -21.94 -14.01 10.41
C ALA A 58 -22.23 -14.79 11.70
N ARG A 59 -22.21 -14.15 12.86
CA ARG A 59 -22.34 -14.82 14.17
C ARG A 59 -23.69 -14.67 14.86
N GLN A 60 -24.46 -13.63 14.52
CA GLN A 60 -25.70 -13.30 15.22
C GLN A 60 -26.81 -12.98 14.20
N PHE A 61 -27.71 -13.94 14.01
CA PHE A 61 -28.77 -13.86 13.01
C PHE A 61 -29.90 -12.88 13.35
N ASP A 62 -30.04 -12.51 14.63
CA ASP A 62 -31.14 -11.64 15.09
C ASP A 62 -30.82 -10.13 15.00
N LEU A 63 -29.56 -9.77 14.68
CA LEU A 63 -29.15 -8.37 14.56
C LEU A 63 -29.73 -7.73 13.29
N LYS A 64 -30.23 -6.50 13.47
CA LYS A 64 -30.82 -5.70 12.37
C LYS A 64 -29.81 -4.71 11.83
N PHE A 65 -29.64 -4.71 10.53
CA PHE A 65 -28.74 -3.80 9.81
C PHE A 65 -29.57 -2.76 9.07
N ASN A 66 -29.27 -1.47 9.26
CA ASN A 66 -29.98 -0.36 8.62
C ASN A 66 -29.67 -0.35 7.10
N ARG A 67 -30.51 -1.05 6.33
CA ARG A 67 -30.36 -1.21 4.87
C ARG A 67 -30.21 0.15 4.16
N ARG A 68 -30.98 1.17 4.55
CA ARG A 68 -30.90 2.50 3.91
C ARG A 68 -29.55 3.15 4.07
N LYS A 69 -28.96 3.14 5.29
CA LYS A 69 -27.63 3.71 5.54
C LYS A 69 -26.55 2.94 4.78
N ILE A 70 -26.62 1.60 4.78
CA ILE A 70 -25.67 0.74 4.07
C ILE A 70 -25.75 0.95 2.57
N THR A 71 -26.96 1.03 1.98
CA THR A 71 -27.15 1.27 0.54
C THR A 71 -26.60 2.64 0.12
N ARG A 72 -26.80 3.69 0.95
CA ARG A 72 -26.19 5.00 0.71
C ARG A 72 -24.67 4.88 0.68
N ARG A 73 -24.09 4.19 1.67
CA ARG A 73 -22.64 4.00 1.73
C ARG A 73 -22.10 3.19 0.54
N LEU A 74 -22.82 2.19 0.06
CA LEU A 74 -22.49 1.44 -1.16
C LEU A 74 -22.36 2.35 -2.39
N SER A 75 -23.31 3.28 -2.59
CA SER A 75 -23.24 4.25 -3.69
C SER A 75 -22.06 5.20 -3.55
N GLU A 76 -21.75 5.62 -2.32
CA GLU A 76 -20.58 6.47 -2.02
C GLU A 76 -19.24 5.73 -2.26
N GLU A 77 -19.12 4.45 -1.88
CA GLU A 77 -17.93 3.63 -2.19
C GLU A 77 -17.79 3.39 -3.70
N ALA A 78 -18.90 3.21 -4.43
CA ALA A 78 -18.86 3.12 -5.89
C ALA A 78 -18.37 4.41 -6.54
N ALA A 79 -18.89 5.57 -6.09
CA ALA A 79 -18.40 6.87 -6.55
C ALA A 79 -16.92 7.09 -6.21
N HIS A 80 -16.47 6.64 -5.03
CA HIS A 80 -15.08 6.73 -4.63
C HIS A 80 -14.19 5.84 -5.50
N TYR A 81 -14.60 4.60 -5.77
CA TYR A 81 -13.90 3.71 -6.71
C TYR A 81 -13.70 4.37 -8.08
N LEU A 82 -14.75 4.97 -8.63
CA LEU A 82 -14.70 5.60 -9.96
C LEU A 82 -13.83 6.86 -9.99
N ARG A 83 -13.74 7.63 -8.88
CA ARG A 83 -12.78 8.74 -8.78
C ARG A 83 -11.34 8.23 -8.77
N ILE A 84 -11.04 7.21 -7.96
CA ILE A 84 -9.69 6.61 -7.94
C ILE A 84 -9.34 5.97 -9.29
N LEU A 85 -10.31 5.38 -10.00
CA LEU A 85 -10.11 4.86 -11.35
C LEU A 85 -9.80 5.99 -12.35
N ALA A 86 -10.46 7.13 -12.24
CA ALA A 86 -10.18 8.31 -13.06
C ALA A 86 -8.75 8.84 -12.81
N ASP A 87 -8.34 8.91 -11.54
CA ASP A 87 -7.00 9.32 -11.17
C ASP A 87 -5.94 8.33 -11.70
N LEU A 88 -6.20 7.01 -11.57
CA LEU A 88 -5.31 5.98 -12.10
C LEU A 88 -5.19 6.06 -13.63
N LEU A 89 -6.31 6.27 -14.33
CA LEU A 89 -6.28 6.43 -15.78
C LEU A 89 -5.51 7.69 -16.19
N ALA A 90 -5.71 8.80 -15.48
CA ALA A 90 -4.99 10.05 -15.74
C ALA A 90 -3.47 9.87 -15.60
N VAL A 91 -2.97 9.33 -14.48
CA VAL A 91 -1.51 9.13 -14.30
C VAL A 91 -0.95 8.04 -15.24
N SER A 92 -1.77 7.09 -15.70
CA SER A 92 -1.36 6.06 -16.64
C SER A 92 -1.21 6.59 -18.07
N SER A 93 -1.93 7.65 -18.42
CA SER A 93 -1.85 8.26 -19.75
C SER A 93 -0.49 8.91 -20.07
N LEU A 94 0.32 9.24 -19.03
CA LEU A 94 1.69 9.70 -19.19
C LEU A 94 2.58 8.72 -19.99
N HIS A 95 2.21 7.44 -20.02
CA HIS A 95 2.99 6.37 -20.64
C HIS A 95 2.28 5.67 -21.80
N GLU A 96 1.14 6.19 -22.26
CA GLU A 96 0.25 5.49 -23.20
C GLU A 96 -0.14 4.07 -22.67
N ALA A 97 -0.04 3.86 -21.37
CA ALA A 97 -0.28 2.57 -20.75
C ALA A 97 -1.76 2.24 -20.78
N ARG A 98 -2.11 1.08 -21.32
CA ARG A 98 -3.46 0.53 -21.23
C ARG A 98 -3.67 -0.15 -19.89
N LEU A 99 -4.78 0.18 -19.24
CA LEU A 99 -5.22 -0.53 -18.06
C LEU A 99 -6.03 -1.75 -18.53
N ASP A 100 -5.53 -2.94 -18.27
CA ASP A 100 -6.23 -4.19 -18.54
C ASP A 100 -6.37 -5.00 -17.26
N GLY A 101 -7.46 -5.72 -17.12
CA GLY A 101 -7.67 -6.63 -16.01
C GLY A 101 -9.09 -6.63 -15.45
N PRO A 102 -9.45 -7.67 -14.67
CA PRO A 102 -10.75 -7.74 -14.02
C PRO A 102 -10.77 -6.82 -12.80
N LEU A 103 -11.80 -6.01 -12.73
CA LEU A 103 -12.37 -5.25 -11.60
C LEU A 103 -11.42 -4.54 -10.63
N ALA A 104 -10.32 -5.15 -10.21
CA ALA A 104 -9.42 -4.62 -9.18
C ALA A 104 -7.94 -4.90 -9.46
N VAL A 105 -7.62 -5.70 -10.46
CA VAL A 105 -6.23 -6.06 -10.80
C VAL A 105 -5.88 -5.40 -12.13
N TRP A 106 -5.67 -4.10 -12.10
CA TRP A 106 -5.25 -3.36 -13.26
C TRP A 106 -3.76 -3.65 -13.53
N LYS A 107 -3.47 -4.25 -14.67
CA LYS A 107 -2.11 -4.42 -15.15
C LYS A 107 -1.78 -3.26 -16.07
N VAL A 108 -0.66 -2.62 -15.81
CA VAL A 108 -0.06 -1.66 -16.72
C VAL A 108 0.73 -2.46 -17.75
N ASP A 109 0.39 -2.32 -19.02
CA ASP A 109 0.95 -3.15 -20.09
C ASP A 109 2.46 -2.93 -20.23
N GLY A 110 3.24 -3.99 -20.04
CA GLY A 110 4.65 -4.11 -20.37
C GLY A 110 5.66 -3.30 -19.54
N ARG A 111 5.26 -2.56 -18.50
CA ARG A 111 6.14 -1.74 -17.65
C ARG A 111 5.92 -2.00 -16.16
N VAL A 112 6.96 -1.73 -15.37
CA VAL A 112 6.82 -1.65 -13.91
C VAL A 112 5.95 -0.44 -13.58
N PRO A 113 4.81 -0.61 -12.88
CA PRO A 113 3.93 0.50 -12.51
C PRO A 113 4.67 1.52 -11.63
N THR A 114 4.41 2.81 -11.84
CA THR A 114 4.91 3.88 -10.96
C THR A 114 4.30 3.78 -9.55
N LEU A 115 4.91 4.43 -8.56
CA LEU A 115 4.41 4.43 -7.19
C LEU A 115 2.95 4.90 -7.07
N PRO A 116 2.54 6.03 -7.69
CA PRO A 116 1.13 6.43 -7.67
C PRO A 116 0.20 5.37 -8.27
N GLN A 117 0.58 4.76 -9.39
CA GLN A 117 -0.21 3.69 -10.02
C GLN A 117 -0.39 2.49 -9.08
N GLN A 118 0.66 2.04 -8.41
CA GLN A 118 0.59 0.93 -7.45
C GLN A 118 -0.33 1.24 -6.27
N LEU A 119 -0.20 2.43 -5.68
CA LEU A 119 -1.02 2.86 -4.53
C LEU A 119 -2.49 3.05 -4.91
N LEU A 120 -2.77 3.65 -6.09
CA LEU A 120 -4.13 3.81 -6.58
C LEU A 120 -4.76 2.45 -6.91
N ALA A 121 -4.04 1.55 -7.57
CA ALA A 121 -4.52 0.20 -7.85
C ALA A 121 -4.83 -0.56 -6.54
N GLN A 122 -3.97 -0.47 -5.52
CA GLN A 122 -4.25 -1.09 -4.22
C GLN A 122 -5.50 -0.51 -3.56
N ARG A 123 -5.73 0.81 -3.68
CA ARG A 123 -6.97 1.43 -3.18
C ARG A 123 -8.21 0.91 -3.89
N LEU A 124 -8.15 0.68 -5.20
CA LEU A 124 -9.26 0.07 -5.94
C LEU A 124 -9.58 -1.34 -5.43
N VAL A 125 -8.56 -2.16 -5.14
CA VAL A 125 -8.74 -3.49 -4.51
C VAL A 125 -9.47 -3.37 -3.17
N ASN A 126 -9.04 -2.45 -2.31
CA ASN A 126 -9.64 -2.25 -1.00
C ASN A 126 -11.11 -1.77 -1.11
N LEU A 127 -11.40 -0.87 -2.06
CA LEU A 127 -12.76 -0.37 -2.31
C LEU A 127 -13.69 -1.47 -2.83
N VAL A 128 -13.20 -2.35 -3.70
CA VAL A 128 -13.98 -3.55 -4.11
C VAL A 128 -14.27 -4.42 -2.90
N GLY A 129 -13.28 -4.67 -2.02
CA GLY A 129 -13.50 -5.38 -0.77
C GLY A 129 -14.58 -4.74 0.11
N ASN A 130 -14.55 -3.42 0.26
CA ASN A 130 -15.55 -2.66 1.00
C ASN A 130 -16.96 -2.79 0.38
N ILE A 131 -17.08 -2.65 -0.95
CA ILE A 131 -18.36 -2.78 -1.67
C ILE A 131 -18.96 -4.17 -1.42
N PHE A 132 -18.18 -5.24 -1.59
CA PHE A 132 -18.68 -6.60 -1.34
C PHE A 132 -18.97 -6.85 0.13
N GLY A 133 -18.14 -6.36 1.06
CA GLY A 133 -18.40 -6.45 2.50
C GLY A 133 -19.69 -5.74 2.91
N LEU A 134 -20.01 -4.58 2.35
CA LEU A 134 -21.28 -3.89 2.56
C LEU A 134 -22.46 -4.62 1.92
N LEU A 135 -22.28 -5.22 0.73
CA LEU A 135 -23.31 -6.04 0.09
C LEU A 135 -23.67 -7.26 0.95
N GLU A 136 -22.73 -7.92 1.58
CA GLU A 136 -22.98 -9.03 2.51
C GLU A 136 -23.86 -8.65 3.71
N LEU A 137 -23.92 -7.37 4.07
CA LEU A 137 -24.79 -6.90 5.14
C LEU A 137 -26.26 -6.77 4.75
N VAL A 138 -26.55 -6.62 3.45
CA VAL A 138 -27.91 -6.35 2.92
C VAL A 138 -28.46 -7.46 2.05
N GLU A 139 -27.61 -8.32 1.51
CA GLU A 139 -27.95 -9.50 0.70
C GLU A 139 -27.48 -10.79 1.37
N ASN A 140 -27.68 -11.96 0.72
CA ASN A 140 -27.19 -13.23 1.24
C ASN A 140 -25.65 -13.25 1.24
N PRO A 141 -24.97 -13.39 2.39
CA PRO A 141 -23.51 -13.29 2.46
C PRO A 141 -22.77 -14.39 1.70
N GLU A 142 -23.34 -15.62 1.63
CA GLU A 142 -22.69 -16.75 0.94
C GLU A 142 -22.70 -16.54 -0.57
N ASP A 143 -23.83 -16.11 -1.11
CA ASP A 143 -23.98 -15.83 -2.53
C ASP A 143 -23.14 -14.63 -2.97
N VAL A 144 -23.09 -13.56 -2.17
CA VAL A 144 -22.25 -12.37 -2.42
C VAL A 144 -20.77 -12.75 -2.45
N ARG A 145 -20.29 -13.56 -1.49
CA ARG A 145 -18.92 -14.07 -1.48
C ARG A 145 -18.60 -14.96 -2.67
N ALA A 146 -19.54 -15.81 -3.07
CA ALA A 146 -19.39 -16.65 -4.26
C ALA A 146 -19.30 -15.79 -5.54
N ALA A 147 -20.16 -14.76 -5.65
CA ALA A 147 -20.12 -13.80 -6.76
C ALA A 147 -18.79 -13.05 -6.80
N GLN A 148 -18.29 -12.53 -5.68
CA GLN A 148 -17.00 -11.85 -5.59
C GLN A 148 -15.84 -12.75 -6.07
N ARG A 149 -15.75 -13.98 -5.56
CA ARG A 149 -14.71 -14.93 -5.99
C ARG A 149 -14.80 -15.22 -7.49
N SER A 150 -16.00 -15.37 -8.03
CA SER A 150 -16.21 -15.64 -9.43
C SER A 150 -15.83 -14.46 -10.33
N LEU A 151 -16.13 -13.23 -9.91
CA LEU A 151 -15.72 -12.01 -10.60
C LEU A 151 -14.19 -11.83 -10.64
N LEU A 152 -13.48 -12.23 -9.58
CA LEU A 152 -12.03 -12.10 -9.46
C LEU A 152 -11.26 -13.32 -10.02
N SER A 153 -11.95 -14.39 -10.43
CA SER A 153 -11.31 -15.66 -10.84
C SER A 153 -10.62 -15.63 -12.21
N GLY A 154 -10.82 -14.58 -13.01
CA GLY A 154 -10.33 -14.53 -14.41
C GLY A 154 -11.06 -15.45 -15.39
N GLN A 155 -12.03 -16.28 -14.91
CA GLN A 155 -12.78 -17.22 -15.76
C GLN A 155 -14.04 -16.56 -16.31
N THR A 156 -14.09 -16.31 -17.61
CA THR A 156 -15.20 -15.60 -18.29
C THR A 156 -16.58 -16.18 -17.97
N LYS A 157 -16.72 -17.52 -17.93
CA LYS A 157 -18.01 -18.16 -17.63
C LYS A 157 -18.48 -17.94 -16.19
N LEU A 158 -17.57 -17.98 -15.22
CA LEU A 158 -17.90 -17.72 -13.82
C LEU A 158 -18.24 -16.24 -13.59
N ARG A 159 -17.51 -15.34 -14.25
CA ARG A 159 -17.78 -13.90 -14.22
C ARG A 159 -19.17 -13.58 -14.77
N ALA A 160 -19.52 -14.11 -15.95
CA ALA A 160 -20.84 -13.88 -16.55
C ALA A 160 -21.99 -14.32 -15.62
N ARG A 161 -21.88 -15.49 -14.98
CA ARG A 161 -22.86 -15.97 -14.00
C ARG A 161 -22.95 -15.08 -12.76
N ALA A 162 -21.80 -14.60 -12.27
CA ALA A 162 -21.78 -13.69 -11.12
C ALA A 162 -22.43 -12.34 -11.44
N LEU A 163 -22.17 -11.80 -12.63
CA LEU A 163 -22.82 -10.58 -13.13
C LEU A 163 -24.34 -10.77 -13.27
N GLU A 164 -24.79 -11.88 -13.84
CA GLU A 164 -26.22 -12.22 -13.96
C GLU A 164 -26.90 -12.34 -12.58
N TYR A 165 -26.24 -13.01 -11.62
CA TYR A 165 -26.73 -13.10 -10.25
C TYR A 165 -26.89 -11.71 -9.61
N LEU A 166 -25.87 -10.86 -9.69
CA LEU A 166 -25.91 -9.51 -9.13
C LEU A 166 -26.94 -8.62 -9.84
N ASP A 167 -27.11 -8.78 -11.16
CA ASP A 167 -28.10 -8.07 -11.95
C ASP A 167 -29.54 -8.40 -11.51
N ASN A 168 -29.81 -9.64 -11.16
CA ASN A 168 -31.10 -10.09 -10.66
C ASN A 168 -31.34 -9.73 -9.18
N THR A 169 -30.27 -9.58 -8.38
CA THR A 169 -30.37 -9.32 -6.94
C THR A 169 -30.46 -7.82 -6.64
N LEU A 170 -29.68 -7.02 -7.37
CA LEU A 170 -29.63 -5.57 -7.15
C LEU A 170 -30.77 -4.87 -7.88
N SER A 171 -31.32 -3.83 -7.29
CA SER A 171 -32.44 -3.09 -7.85
C SER A 171 -32.28 -1.57 -7.73
N GLY A 172 -33.04 -0.83 -8.55
CA GLY A 172 -33.13 0.63 -8.50
C GLY A 172 -31.81 1.36 -8.70
N SER A 173 -31.56 2.37 -7.88
CA SER A 173 -30.35 3.18 -7.95
C SER A 173 -29.10 2.38 -7.60
N LEU A 174 -29.18 1.47 -6.64
CA LEU A 174 -28.06 0.64 -6.23
C LEU A 174 -27.52 -0.22 -7.37
N ARG A 175 -28.41 -0.86 -8.16
CA ARG A 175 -28.00 -1.60 -9.36
C ARG A 175 -27.25 -0.71 -10.33
N ARG A 176 -27.81 0.46 -10.68
CA ARG A 176 -27.18 1.43 -11.59
C ARG A 176 -25.79 1.85 -11.09
N ASP A 177 -25.66 2.19 -9.80
CA ASP A 177 -24.46 2.74 -9.21
C ASP A 177 -23.34 1.69 -9.12
N LEU A 178 -23.68 0.43 -8.81
CA LEU A 178 -22.70 -0.65 -8.66
C LEU A 178 -22.33 -1.30 -10.00
N PHE A 179 -23.25 -1.41 -10.97
CA PHE A 179 -22.92 -2.03 -12.24
C PHE A 179 -21.88 -1.27 -13.06
N VAL A 180 -21.77 0.05 -12.88
CA VAL A 180 -20.66 0.82 -13.48
C VAL A 180 -19.29 0.36 -12.94
N VAL A 181 -19.26 -0.12 -11.69
CA VAL A 181 -18.02 -0.63 -11.08
C VAL A 181 -17.76 -2.07 -11.48
N ILE A 182 -18.77 -2.97 -11.34
CA ILE A 182 -18.57 -4.42 -11.34
C ILE A 182 -18.61 -5.08 -12.73
N ASP A 183 -19.16 -4.42 -13.76
CA ASP A 183 -19.24 -4.99 -15.11
C ASP A 183 -17.85 -5.11 -15.79
N ASP A 184 -17.82 -5.77 -16.96
CA ASP A 184 -16.59 -6.02 -17.72
C ASP A 184 -16.24 -4.91 -18.71
N ALA A 185 -16.86 -3.72 -18.60
CA ALA A 185 -16.57 -2.62 -19.50
C ALA A 185 -15.14 -2.10 -19.30
N PRO A 186 -14.48 -1.61 -20.37
CA PRO A 186 -13.19 -0.93 -20.26
C PRO A 186 -13.27 0.29 -19.32
N PRO A 187 -12.13 0.69 -18.72
CA PRO A 187 -12.07 1.83 -17.79
C PRO A 187 -12.68 3.11 -18.36
N GLU A 188 -12.40 3.41 -19.62
CA GLU A 188 -12.91 4.60 -20.32
C GLU A 188 -14.44 4.60 -20.43
N ASP A 189 -15.03 3.43 -20.71
CA ASP A 189 -16.49 3.28 -20.81
C ASP A 189 -17.15 3.37 -19.42
N LYS A 190 -16.50 2.82 -18.38
CA LYS A 190 -16.94 3.00 -17.00
C LYS A 190 -16.96 4.48 -16.62
N LEU A 191 -15.89 5.22 -16.91
CA LEU A 191 -15.77 6.64 -16.58
C LEU A 191 -16.71 7.51 -17.42
N ARG A 192 -17.01 7.14 -18.67
CA ARG A 192 -18.05 7.82 -19.47
C ARG A 192 -19.43 7.71 -18.80
N ARG A 193 -19.78 6.55 -18.26
CA ARG A 193 -21.03 6.35 -17.51
C ARG A 193 -20.97 7.01 -16.14
N ALA A 194 -19.83 6.98 -15.46
CA ALA A 194 -19.61 7.62 -14.17
C ALA A 194 -19.83 9.14 -14.23
N ARG A 195 -19.44 9.79 -15.34
CA ARG A 195 -19.71 11.21 -15.57
C ARG A 195 -21.22 11.53 -15.50
N ALA A 196 -22.07 10.69 -16.09
CA ALA A 196 -23.51 10.90 -16.09
C ALA A 196 -24.19 10.63 -14.74
N ILE A 197 -23.62 9.69 -13.93
CA ILE A 197 -24.24 9.23 -12.68
C ILE A 197 -23.70 10.00 -11.47
N PHE A 198 -22.39 10.29 -11.42
CA PHE A 198 -21.67 10.81 -10.27
C PHE A 198 -20.92 12.12 -10.53
N ASP A 199 -21.05 12.69 -11.74
CA ASP A 199 -20.31 13.91 -12.16
C ASP A 199 -18.78 13.77 -12.02
N ILE A 200 -18.25 12.59 -12.39
CA ILE A 200 -16.83 12.28 -12.31
C ILE A 200 -16.18 12.57 -13.67
N HIS A 201 -15.11 13.35 -13.66
CA HIS A 201 -14.33 13.72 -14.83
C HIS A 201 -12.89 13.23 -14.70
N VAL A 202 -12.31 12.78 -15.80
CA VAL A 202 -10.87 12.51 -15.89
C VAL A 202 -10.17 13.85 -16.08
N LYS A 203 -9.19 14.16 -15.25
CA LYS A 203 -8.34 15.33 -15.30
C LYS A 203 -7.09 15.06 -16.12
N SER A 204 -6.30 16.08 -16.40
CA SER A 204 -4.96 15.87 -16.93
C SER A 204 -4.06 15.18 -15.89
N PRO A 205 -2.97 14.52 -16.31
CA PRO A 205 -2.01 13.94 -15.37
C PRO A 205 -1.45 14.96 -14.38
N GLU A 206 -1.12 16.15 -14.86
CA GLU A 206 -0.57 17.25 -14.07
C GLU A 206 -1.57 17.71 -13.00
N GLU A 207 -2.83 17.97 -13.41
CA GLU A 207 -3.90 18.36 -12.47
C GLU A 207 -4.16 17.28 -11.43
N THR A 208 -4.10 16.01 -11.85
CA THR A 208 -4.31 14.85 -10.96
C THR A 208 -3.19 14.75 -9.92
N LEU A 209 -1.92 14.86 -10.35
CA LEU A 209 -0.77 14.82 -9.44
C LEU A 209 -0.75 16.05 -8.52
N GLU A 210 -1.04 17.24 -9.04
CA GLU A 210 -1.16 18.45 -8.21
C GLU A 210 -2.24 18.27 -7.12
N GLN A 211 -3.40 17.73 -7.48
CA GLN A 211 -4.46 17.46 -6.51
C GLN A 211 -4.02 16.43 -5.46
N MET A 212 -3.31 15.36 -5.84
CA MET A 212 -2.76 14.39 -4.91
C MET A 212 -1.78 15.03 -3.93
N ILE A 213 -0.87 15.86 -4.44
CA ILE A 213 0.13 16.58 -3.63
C ILE A 213 -0.53 17.55 -2.65
N ARG A 214 -1.59 18.23 -3.06
CA ARG A 214 -2.34 19.19 -2.23
C ARG A 214 -3.39 18.55 -1.32
N THR A 215 -3.53 17.22 -1.36
CA THR A 215 -4.44 16.51 -0.44
C THR A 215 -3.97 16.68 1.00
N ASP A 216 -4.91 16.88 1.92
CA ASP A 216 -4.61 17.03 3.33
C ASP A 216 -3.97 15.72 3.88
N PRO A 217 -2.71 15.77 4.37
CA PRO A 217 -2.02 14.59 4.89
C PRO A 217 -2.71 14.01 6.13
N TRP A 218 -3.52 14.80 6.85
CA TRP A 218 -4.25 14.36 8.04
C TRP A 218 -5.47 13.47 7.75
N VAL A 219 -5.84 13.29 6.48
CA VAL A 219 -6.93 12.38 6.06
C VAL A 219 -6.54 10.88 6.20
N GLY A 220 -5.40 10.60 6.82
CA GLY A 220 -4.92 9.26 7.18
C GLY A 220 -3.61 8.87 6.47
N GLN A 221 -2.91 7.86 7.04
CA GLN A 221 -1.62 7.38 6.50
C GLN A 221 -1.67 6.99 5.02
N SER A 222 -2.82 6.53 4.53
CA SER A 222 -3.01 6.22 3.11
C SER A 222 -2.94 7.47 2.21
N ALA A 223 -3.29 8.65 2.73
CA ALA A 223 -3.13 9.91 2.00
C ALA A 223 -1.66 10.29 1.90
N MET A 224 -0.91 10.17 3.00
CA MET A 224 0.53 10.46 3.03
C MET A 224 1.29 9.69 1.95
N GLY A 225 1.10 8.37 1.86
CA GLY A 225 1.76 7.56 0.83
C GLY A 225 1.52 8.05 -0.59
N ILE A 226 0.31 8.52 -0.90
CA ILE A 226 -0.01 9.07 -2.23
C ILE A 226 0.66 10.44 -2.46
N ILE A 227 0.71 11.30 -1.45
CA ILE A 227 1.38 12.59 -1.54
C ILE A 227 2.87 12.37 -1.86
N LEU A 228 3.54 11.51 -1.08
CA LEU A 228 4.96 11.22 -1.29
C LEU A 228 5.21 10.58 -2.66
N ALA A 229 4.36 9.64 -3.06
CA ALA A 229 4.46 8.99 -4.37
C ALA A 229 4.23 9.98 -5.53
N ALA A 230 3.25 10.88 -5.41
CA ALA A 230 2.97 11.91 -6.41
C ALA A 230 4.14 12.90 -6.53
N LEU A 231 4.71 13.36 -5.40
CA LEU A 231 5.91 14.19 -5.38
C LEU A 231 7.09 13.50 -6.09
N TYR A 232 7.35 12.23 -5.75
CA TYR A 232 8.44 11.47 -6.39
C TYR A 232 8.20 11.30 -7.90
N ASN A 233 6.95 11.07 -8.29
CA ASN A 233 6.57 10.90 -9.70
C ASN A 233 6.77 12.16 -10.54
N VAL A 234 6.69 13.35 -9.93
CA VAL A 234 6.99 14.64 -10.61
C VAL A 234 8.40 14.64 -11.18
N TRP A 235 9.39 14.13 -10.45
CA TRP A 235 10.75 13.97 -10.93
C TRP A 235 10.90 12.76 -11.87
N ASP A 236 10.30 11.62 -11.49
CA ASP A 236 10.43 10.36 -12.23
C ASP A 236 9.92 10.47 -13.66
N GLU A 237 8.88 11.25 -13.88
CA GLU A 237 8.24 11.50 -15.18
C GLU A 237 8.56 12.88 -15.77
N GLU A 238 9.50 13.61 -15.18
CA GLU A 238 9.96 14.94 -15.63
C GLU A 238 8.82 15.97 -15.81
N ILE A 239 7.85 16.01 -14.90
CA ILE A 239 6.66 16.89 -14.99
C ILE A 239 7.02 18.31 -14.59
N LYS A 240 7.65 19.04 -15.51
CA LYS A 240 8.22 20.39 -15.28
C LYS A 240 7.20 21.41 -14.79
N ALA A 241 5.93 21.26 -15.16
CA ALA A 241 4.86 22.15 -14.72
C ALA A 241 4.69 22.17 -13.18
N LEU A 242 5.05 21.09 -12.49
CA LEU A 242 4.91 20.96 -11.05
C LEU A 242 6.21 21.26 -10.25
N TYR A 243 7.34 21.54 -10.92
CA TYR A 243 8.58 21.89 -10.21
C TYR A 243 8.47 23.11 -9.27
N PRO A 244 7.73 24.20 -9.63
CA PRO A 244 7.53 25.31 -8.70
C PRO A 244 6.77 24.91 -7.43
N LEU A 245 5.79 24.00 -7.54
CA LEU A 245 5.05 23.46 -6.40
C LEU A 245 5.97 22.65 -5.49
N VAL A 246 6.78 21.75 -6.07
CA VAL A 246 7.77 20.95 -5.32
C VAL A 246 8.71 21.85 -4.53
N LYS A 247 9.25 22.90 -5.14
CA LYS A 247 10.14 23.85 -4.49
C LYS A 247 9.46 24.58 -3.33
N THR A 248 8.23 25.03 -3.52
CA THR A 248 7.45 25.66 -2.44
C THR A 248 7.26 24.74 -1.25
N LEU A 249 7.01 23.46 -1.50
CA LEU A 249 6.83 22.46 -0.43
C LEU A 249 8.15 22.09 0.25
N ALA A 250 9.25 22.05 -0.48
CA ALA A 250 10.59 21.86 0.07
C ALA A 250 10.98 22.97 1.05
N ASP A 251 10.61 24.21 0.74
CA ASP A 251 10.94 25.38 1.57
C ASP A 251 10.00 25.54 2.79
N GLY A 252 8.74 25.06 2.73
CA GLY A 252 7.77 25.45 3.75
C GLY A 252 6.62 24.50 4.02
N ALA A 253 6.65 23.23 3.62
CA ALA A 253 5.59 22.30 3.99
C ALA A 253 5.55 22.09 5.52
N GLU A 254 4.35 22.11 6.11
CA GLU A 254 4.15 21.90 7.54
C GLU A 254 4.54 20.48 7.96
N ASP A 255 4.13 19.48 7.16
CA ASP A 255 4.46 18.10 7.44
C ASP A 255 5.93 17.80 7.10
N PRO A 256 6.71 17.24 8.05
CA PRO A 256 8.13 16.97 7.86
C PRO A 256 8.42 15.98 6.72
N MET A 257 7.57 14.94 6.53
CA MET A 257 7.77 13.92 5.50
C MET A 257 7.53 14.50 4.09
N VAL A 258 6.51 15.36 3.96
CA VAL A 258 6.22 16.08 2.71
C VAL A 258 7.38 17.01 2.39
N ARG A 259 7.88 17.77 3.36
CA ARG A 259 9.00 18.69 3.20
C ARG A 259 10.28 17.95 2.80
N GLU A 260 10.64 16.87 3.50
CA GLU A 260 11.80 16.03 3.20
C GLU A 260 11.73 15.44 1.78
N THR A 261 10.59 14.87 1.42
CA THR A 261 10.40 14.29 0.09
C THR A 261 10.46 15.36 -1.00
N ALA A 262 9.86 16.52 -0.77
CA ALA A 262 9.92 17.64 -1.71
C ALA A 262 11.33 18.18 -1.87
N ALA A 263 12.12 18.27 -0.79
CA ALA A 263 13.52 18.65 -0.84
C ALA A 263 14.38 17.63 -1.60
N CYS A 264 14.17 16.34 -1.35
CA CYS A 264 14.82 15.26 -2.10
C CYS A 264 14.52 15.37 -3.60
N VAL A 265 13.26 15.57 -3.97
CA VAL A 265 12.82 15.71 -5.37
C VAL A 265 13.41 16.99 -6.00
N SER A 266 13.41 18.12 -5.29
CA SER A 266 14.00 19.38 -5.76
C SER A 266 15.49 19.22 -6.07
N ASN A 267 16.26 18.59 -5.16
CA ASN A 267 17.69 18.31 -5.36
C ASN A 267 17.92 17.42 -6.60
N LYS A 268 17.09 16.41 -6.82
CA LYS A 268 17.16 15.52 -7.99
C LYS A 268 16.84 16.25 -9.29
N VAL A 269 15.88 17.16 -9.27
CA VAL A 269 15.55 18.02 -10.42
C VAL A 269 16.71 18.95 -10.78
N GLU A 270 17.37 19.55 -9.78
CA GLU A 270 18.51 20.44 -9.98
C GLU A 270 19.76 19.70 -10.45
N ALA A 271 19.97 18.45 -10.05
CA ALA A 271 21.08 17.61 -10.47
C ALA A 271 21.03 17.18 -11.96
N GLY A 272 19.89 17.40 -12.63
CA GLY A 272 19.74 17.17 -14.08
C GLY A 272 19.25 15.77 -14.47
N PRO A 273 19.18 15.46 -15.79
CA PRO A 273 18.52 14.28 -16.30
C PRO A 273 19.18 12.97 -15.90
N ARG A 274 18.35 11.96 -15.65
CA ARG A 274 18.68 10.62 -15.18
C ARG A 274 19.65 9.85 -16.07
N THR A 275 20.61 9.20 -15.42
CA THR A 275 21.13 7.92 -15.90
C THR A 275 20.21 6.82 -15.33
N ARG A 276 19.27 6.30 -16.11
CA ARG A 276 18.35 5.21 -15.69
C ARG A 276 19.19 4.04 -15.19
N GLY A 277 18.97 3.64 -13.94
CA GLY A 277 19.57 2.44 -13.34
C GLY A 277 20.63 2.66 -12.26
N VAL A 278 20.98 3.90 -11.93
CA VAL A 278 21.86 4.20 -10.80
C VAL A 278 21.05 4.98 -9.78
N ILE A 279 20.89 4.44 -8.58
CA ILE A 279 20.48 5.24 -7.43
C ILE A 279 21.51 6.36 -7.34
N SER A 280 21.10 7.60 -7.64
CA SER A 280 22.00 8.74 -7.77
C SER A 280 22.94 8.80 -6.57
N ARG A 281 24.24 8.79 -6.82
CA ARG A 281 25.20 9.29 -5.84
C ARG A 281 24.76 10.71 -5.48
N GLY A 282 24.12 10.86 -4.32
CA GLY A 282 23.77 12.16 -3.78
C GLY A 282 25.02 13.02 -3.78
N GLY A 283 24.92 14.22 -4.33
CA GLY A 283 26.00 15.18 -4.20
C GLY A 283 26.39 15.36 -2.75
N ASP A 284 27.63 15.75 -2.49
CA ASP A 284 28.40 15.86 -1.24
C ASP A 284 27.76 16.57 -0.02
N SER A 285 26.45 16.66 0.06
CA SER A 285 25.74 17.21 1.20
C SER A 285 24.93 16.12 1.92
N ASP A 286 25.47 15.63 2.99
CA ASP A 286 24.90 14.69 3.96
C ASP A 286 25.00 13.19 3.58
N MET A 287 26.18 12.61 3.84
CA MET A 287 26.53 11.21 3.51
C MET A 287 25.77 10.15 4.35
N GLY A 288 24.70 10.49 5.06
CA GLY A 288 24.02 9.56 5.97
C GLY A 288 22.51 9.42 5.80
N GLN A 289 21.79 10.40 5.27
CA GLN A 289 20.34 10.36 5.25
C GLN A 289 19.77 10.01 3.85
N MET A 290 18.96 8.95 3.79
CA MET A 290 18.05 8.69 2.67
C MET A 290 16.67 9.21 3.03
N ALA A 291 16.01 9.90 2.11
CA ALA A 291 14.61 10.27 2.27
C ALA A 291 13.73 9.01 2.36
N GLN A 292 12.67 9.06 3.16
CA GLN A 292 11.79 7.90 3.36
C GLN A 292 11.23 7.34 2.04
N ILE A 293 10.94 8.20 1.07
CA ILE A 293 10.49 7.78 -0.25
C ILE A 293 11.55 6.98 -1.01
N GLU A 294 12.84 7.32 -0.85
CA GLU A 294 13.94 6.57 -1.47
C GLU A 294 14.11 5.19 -0.81
N MET A 295 13.98 5.12 0.52
CA MET A 295 13.97 3.85 1.25
C MET A 295 12.82 2.96 0.77
N MET A 296 11.62 3.52 0.59
CA MET A 296 10.46 2.80 0.05
C MET A 296 10.74 2.25 -1.35
N VAL A 297 11.26 3.07 -2.27
CA VAL A 297 11.60 2.65 -3.65
C VAL A 297 12.65 1.55 -3.62
N PHE A 298 13.65 1.69 -2.78
CA PHE A 298 14.70 0.68 -2.63
C PHE A 298 14.14 -0.65 -2.07
N LEU A 299 13.37 -0.61 -0.99
CA LEU A 299 12.80 -1.80 -0.35
C LEU A 299 11.85 -2.58 -1.26
N GLN A 300 11.18 -1.93 -2.22
CA GLN A 300 10.39 -2.63 -3.24
C GLN A 300 11.23 -3.56 -4.13
N GLY A 301 12.52 -3.27 -4.30
CA GLY A 301 13.47 -4.10 -5.06
C GLY A 301 14.12 -5.22 -4.22
N VAL A 302 13.86 -5.29 -2.91
CA VAL A 302 14.38 -6.33 -2.02
C VAL A 302 13.45 -7.53 -2.04
N ASP A 303 13.97 -8.71 -2.36
CA ASP A 303 13.18 -9.94 -2.51
C ASP A 303 12.38 -10.35 -1.25
N LEU A 304 12.86 -10.00 -0.05
CA LEU A 304 12.13 -10.20 1.20
C LEU A 304 10.73 -9.56 1.17
N PHE A 305 10.58 -8.44 0.48
CA PHE A 305 9.33 -7.68 0.40
C PHE A 305 8.58 -7.86 -0.93
N ALA A 306 8.98 -8.82 -1.78
CA ALA A 306 8.43 -9.03 -3.11
C ALA A 306 6.89 -9.24 -3.14
N HIS A 307 6.32 -9.77 -2.07
CA HIS A 307 4.87 -9.97 -1.94
C HIS A 307 4.18 -8.88 -1.11
N CYS A 308 4.93 -7.89 -0.62
CA CYS A 308 4.36 -6.71 0.05
C CYS A 308 3.86 -5.71 -0.99
N ASN A 309 2.70 -5.12 -0.73
CA ASN A 309 2.22 -4.01 -1.56
C ASN A 309 2.91 -2.68 -1.19
N ALA A 310 2.74 -1.66 -2.03
CA ALA A 310 3.41 -0.37 -1.85
C ALA A 310 3.12 0.29 -0.48
N GLU A 311 1.89 0.16 0.05
CA GLU A 311 1.52 0.71 1.37
C GLU A 311 2.24 -0.04 2.51
N GLN A 312 2.40 -1.36 2.38
CA GLN A 312 3.14 -2.18 3.35
C GLN A 312 4.63 -1.84 3.34
N VAL A 313 5.21 -1.67 2.14
CA VAL A 313 6.63 -1.27 2.01
C VAL A 313 6.86 0.15 2.56
N LEU A 314 5.92 1.07 2.37
CA LEU A 314 6.00 2.41 2.97
C LEU A 314 6.08 2.35 4.50
N ARG A 315 5.32 1.47 5.13
CA ARG A 315 5.39 1.25 6.59
C ARG A 315 6.73 0.66 7.03
N MET A 316 7.33 -0.23 6.23
CA MET A 316 8.69 -0.72 6.48
C MET A 316 9.73 0.39 6.34
N ALA A 317 9.59 1.24 5.32
CA ALA A 317 10.47 2.39 5.13
C ALA A 317 10.40 3.40 6.29
N ALA A 318 9.25 3.51 6.96
CA ALA A 318 9.05 4.41 8.09
C ALA A 318 9.82 4.02 9.36
N ILE A 319 10.19 2.74 9.50
CA ILE A 319 10.97 2.20 10.62
C ILE A 319 12.43 1.88 10.23
N ALA A 320 12.81 2.13 8.97
CA ALA A 320 14.16 1.90 8.48
C ALA A 320 15.04 3.14 8.71
N SER A 321 16.31 2.91 8.97
CA SER A 321 17.36 3.94 9.05
C SER A 321 18.51 3.60 8.08
N ALA A 322 19.12 4.61 7.46
CA ALA A 322 20.24 4.43 6.56
C ALA A 322 21.57 4.68 7.29
N HIS A 323 22.53 3.75 7.16
CA HIS A 323 23.86 3.86 7.70
C HIS A 323 24.93 3.60 6.65
N THR A 324 26.06 4.27 6.78
CA THR A 324 27.25 4.07 5.94
C THR A 324 28.36 3.43 6.74
N TYR A 325 29.04 2.47 6.12
CA TYR A 325 30.18 1.76 6.69
C TYR A 325 31.37 1.88 5.75
N GLU A 326 32.53 2.19 6.28
CA GLU A 326 33.79 2.19 5.52
C GLU A 326 34.27 0.74 5.27
N LYS A 327 35.05 0.56 4.22
CA LYS A 327 35.65 -0.75 3.93
C LYS A 327 36.44 -1.29 5.13
N GLY A 328 36.10 -2.49 5.57
CA GLY A 328 36.72 -3.19 6.71
C GLY A 328 36.00 -2.92 8.03
N GLU A 329 35.03 -2.03 8.09
CA GLU A 329 34.24 -1.76 9.28
C GLU A 329 33.32 -2.94 9.61
N VAL A 330 33.22 -3.27 10.91
CA VAL A 330 32.41 -4.37 11.42
C VAL A 330 30.98 -3.86 11.66
N ILE A 331 29.98 -4.52 11.06
CA ILE A 331 28.55 -4.22 11.24
C ILE A 331 28.04 -4.92 12.50
N PHE A 332 28.34 -6.20 12.63
CA PHE A 332 28.12 -7.00 13.85
C PHE A 332 29.09 -8.19 13.89
N ARG A 333 29.24 -8.79 15.07
CA ARG A 333 30.08 -9.95 15.30
C ARG A 333 29.27 -11.21 15.57
N ARG A 334 29.85 -12.36 15.35
CA ARG A 334 29.29 -13.66 15.76
C ARG A 334 29.00 -13.63 17.26
N ASP A 335 27.93 -14.33 17.65
CA ASP A 335 27.44 -14.46 19.03
C ASP A 335 26.96 -13.15 19.68
N GLU A 336 26.86 -12.04 18.93
CA GLU A 336 26.14 -10.86 19.36
C GLU A 336 24.63 -11.07 19.29
N PRO A 337 23.81 -10.35 20.08
CA PRO A 337 22.37 -10.38 19.96
C PRO A 337 21.89 -9.98 18.56
N ALA A 338 20.91 -10.69 18.02
CA ALA A 338 20.31 -10.34 16.75
C ALA A 338 19.20 -9.30 16.96
N ASP A 339 19.56 -8.04 16.90
CA ASP A 339 18.69 -6.88 17.16
C ASP A 339 18.19 -6.14 15.92
N SER A 340 18.72 -6.47 14.72
CA SER A 340 18.40 -5.76 13.49
C SER A 340 18.48 -6.66 12.26
N LEU A 341 17.70 -6.34 11.23
CA LEU A 341 17.89 -6.84 9.87
C LEU A 341 18.49 -5.74 8.99
N TYR A 342 19.17 -6.14 7.95
CA TYR A 342 19.97 -5.26 7.10
C TYR A 342 19.65 -5.50 5.62
N CYS A 343 19.58 -4.39 4.83
CA CYS A 343 19.47 -4.44 3.38
C CYS A 343 20.56 -3.57 2.74
N VAL A 344 21.38 -4.14 1.87
CA VAL A 344 22.48 -3.43 1.21
C VAL A 344 21.95 -2.52 0.12
N VAL A 345 22.10 -1.19 0.27
CA VAL A 345 21.73 -0.20 -0.74
C VAL A 345 22.82 -0.06 -1.78
N GLU A 346 24.06 0.14 -1.32
CA GLU A 346 25.25 0.28 -2.16
C GLU A 346 26.43 -0.42 -1.51
N GLY A 347 27.46 -0.75 -2.30
CA GLY A 347 28.65 -1.40 -1.80
C GLY A 347 28.49 -2.90 -1.63
N LYS A 348 29.27 -3.48 -0.71
CA LYS A 348 29.29 -4.94 -0.47
C LYS A 348 29.56 -5.24 0.99
N VAL A 349 28.86 -6.22 1.54
CA VAL A 349 29.05 -6.75 2.90
C VAL A 349 29.44 -8.22 2.82
N ARG A 350 30.44 -8.63 3.56
CA ARG A 350 30.86 -10.02 3.70
C ARG A 350 30.31 -10.60 5.00
N LEU A 351 29.69 -11.76 4.89
CA LEU A 351 29.13 -12.54 6.00
C LEU A 351 29.95 -13.78 6.28
N GLY A 352 30.23 -14.08 7.54
CA GLY A 352 30.99 -15.24 7.97
C GLY A 352 32.46 -14.97 8.20
N ASP A 353 33.23 -16.03 8.56
CA ASP A 353 34.60 -15.93 9.02
C ASP A 353 35.60 -15.80 7.85
N GLY A 354 36.51 -14.85 7.96
CA GLY A 354 37.64 -14.72 7.05
C GLY A 354 37.30 -14.35 5.60
N GLU A 355 38.21 -14.75 4.67
CA GLU A 355 38.06 -14.44 3.24
C GLU A 355 37.05 -15.32 2.49
N THR A 356 36.59 -16.42 3.09
CA THR A 356 35.67 -17.40 2.50
C THR A 356 34.19 -17.09 2.71
N GLY A 357 33.87 -15.99 3.36
CA GLY A 357 32.51 -15.53 3.66
C GLY A 357 31.70 -15.21 2.40
N VAL A 358 30.35 -15.31 2.51
CA VAL A 358 29.42 -14.92 1.45
C VAL A 358 29.38 -13.42 1.29
N VAL A 359 29.53 -12.91 0.07
CA VAL A 359 29.46 -11.47 -0.22
C VAL A 359 28.06 -11.10 -0.66
N VAL A 360 27.41 -10.18 0.08
CA VAL A 360 26.09 -9.62 -0.21
C VAL A 360 26.29 -8.24 -0.87
N GLY A 361 25.70 -8.06 -2.04
CA GLY A 361 25.71 -6.80 -2.79
C GLY A 361 24.37 -6.07 -2.73
N PRO A 362 24.18 -5.02 -3.58
CA PRO A 362 22.97 -4.20 -3.61
C PRO A 362 21.69 -5.04 -3.77
N SER A 363 20.61 -4.62 -3.11
CA SER A 363 19.33 -5.31 -2.94
C SER A 363 19.40 -6.63 -2.16
N GLY A 364 20.59 -7.06 -1.75
CA GLY A 364 20.75 -8.21 -0.86
C GLY A 364 20.41 -7.87 0.59
N ARG A 365 20.07 -8.88 1.37
CA ARG A 365 19.70 -8.77 2.79
C ARG A 365 20.48 -9.75 3.66
N PHE A 366 20.60 -9.42 4.94
CA PHE A 366 21.23 -10.31 5.92
C PHE A 366 20.70 -10.04 7.34
N GLY A 367 20.93 -10.96 8.26
CA GLY A 367 20.48 -10.89 9.65
C GLY A 367 19.00 -11.22 9.87
N VAL A 368 18.22 -11.46 8.81
CA VAL A 368 16.77 -11.74 8.89
C VAL A 368 16.49 -13.07 9.61
N LEU A 369 17.25 -14.13 9.28
CA LEU A 369 17.04 -15.45 9.88
C LEU A 369 17.36 -15.47 11.35
N ASP A 370 18.41 -14.73 11.77
CA ASP A 370 18.81 -14.67 13.18
C ASP A 370 17.70 -14.03 14.02
N ILE A 371 17.11 -12.88 13.56
CA ILE A 371 16.01 -12.23 14.31
C ILE A 371 14.72 -13.07 14.30
N LEU A 372 14.39 -13.73 13.19
CA LEU A 372 13.17 -14.55 13.10
C LEU A 372 13.26 -15.82 13.94
N SER A 373 14.47 -16.39 14.10
CA SER A 373 14.71 -17.57 14.94
C SER A 373 14.97 -17.25 16.41
N GLY A 374 15.15 -15.97 16.74
CA GLY A 374 15.52 -15.52 18.09
C GLY A 374 16.92 -16.01 18.53
N GLN A 375 17.80 -16.27 17.58
CA GLN A 375 19.17 -16.75 17.84
C GLN A 375 20.16 -15.58 17.84
N MET A 376 21.35 -15.82 18.40
CA MET A 376 22.51 -14.93 18.28
C MET A 376 23.00 -14.90 16.83
N ARG A 377 23.79 -13.88 16.47
CA ARG A 377 24.40 -13.78 15.14
C ARG A 377 25.21 -15.02 14.79
N SER A 378 24.90 -15.62 13.65
CA SER A 378 25.53 -16.87 13.20
C SER A 378 26.97 -16.70 12.67
N GLY A 379 27.40 -15.47 12.38
CA GLY A 379 28.72 -15.10 11.87
C GLY A 379 28.96 -13.60 11.92
N ASP A 380 30.17 -13.18 11.56
CA ASP A 380 30.52 -11.76 11.45
C ASP A 380 29.89 -11.14 10.18
N ALA A 381 29.58 -9.84 10.23
CA ALA A 381 29.26 -9.03 9.07
C ALA A 381 30.24 -7.86 8.98
N VAL A 382 30.97 -7.76 7.87
CA VAL A 382 32.02 -6.77 7.64
C VAL A 382 31.83 -6.10 6.29
N ALA A 383 31.96 -4.79 6.21
CA ALA A 383 31.91 -4.05 4.95
C ALA A 383 33.11 -4.47 4.06
N ALA A 384 32.85 -5.16 2.97
CA ALA A 384 33.89 -5.59 2.02
C ALA A 384 34.34 -4.46 1.09
N ALA A 385 33.52 -3.44 0.92
CA ALA A 385 33.77 -2.15 0.28
C ALA A 385 32.95 -1.10 1.06
N ASP A 386 33.20 0.18 0.82
CA ASP A 386 32.34 1.24 1.36
C ASP A 386 30.90 0.89 1.02
N ALA A 387 30.05 0.83 2.04
CA ALA A 387 28.70 0.31 1.91
C ALA A 387 27.68 1.22 2.58
N ARG A 388 26.53 1.44 1.92
CA ARG A 388 25.34 2.01 2.52
C ARG A 388 24.32 0.90 2.75
N VAL A 389 23.79 0.82 3.97
CA VAL A 389 22.89 -0.26 4.41
C VAL A 389 21.67 0.35 5.07
N LEU A 390 20.47 -0.14 4.74
CA LEU A 390 19.27 0.11 5.55
C LEU A 390 19.22 -0.87 6.69
N ILE A 391 18.96 -0.34 7.87
CA ILE A 391 18.79 -1.08 9.12
C ILE A 391 17.33 -0.98 9.55
N ILE A 392 16.72 -2.10 9.89
CA ILE A 392 15.41 -2.17 10.51
C ILE A 392 15.59 -2.91 11.85
N GLU A 393 15.31 -2.22 12.95
CA GLU A 393 15.44 -2.82 14.29
C GLU A 393 14.38 -3.91 14.50
N ALA A 394 14.77 -4.99 15.18
CA ALA A 394 13.92 -6.15 15.39
C ALA A 394 12.67 -5.81 16.20
N GLU A 395 12.78 -4.93 17.21
CA GLU A 395 11.65 -4.47 18.01
C GLU A 395 10.61 -3.77 17.15
N ASP A 396 11.02 -2.76 16.37
CA ASP A 396 10.12 -2.02 15.47
C ASP A 396 9.53 -2.93 14.38
N PHE A 397 10.34 -3.87 13.85
CA PHE A 397 9.89 -4.84 12.87
C PHE A 397 8.80 -5.76 13.43
N PHE A 398 9.02 -6.33 14.61
CA PHE A 398 8.02 -7.18 15.26
C PHE A 398 6.77 -6.41 15.71
N ASP A 399 6.92 -5.18 16.17
CA ASP A 399 5.79 -4.30 16.47
C ASP A 399 4.97 -4.00 15.23
N LEU A 400 5.61 -3.71 14.11
CA LEU A 400 4.93 -3.54 12.83
C LEU A 400 4.20 -4.82 12.40
N LEU A 401 4.82 -5.99 12.52
CA LEU A 401 4.22 -7.28 12.18
C LEU A 401 3.02 -7.61 13.08
N SER A 402 3.15 -7.39 14.39
CA SER A 402 2.09 -7.70 15.36
C SER A 402 0.79 -6.93 15.11
N ASN A 403 0.93 -5.72 14.56
CA ASN A 403 -0.19 -4.84 14.23
C ASN A 403 -0.67 -4.94 12.77
N ASN A 404 0.01 -5.73 11.92
CA ASN A 404 -0.29 -5.82 10.48
C ASN A 404 -0.20 -7.25 9.94
N ILE A 405 -1.21 -8.04 10.20
CA ILE A 405 -1.27 -9.47 9.78
C ILE A 405 -1.11 -9.65 8.25
N GLU A 406 -1.49 -8.65 7.47
CA GLU A 406 -1.32 -8.67 6.02
C GLU A 406 0.15 -8.66 5.62
N ILE A 407 1.01 -7.92 6.36
CA ILE A 407 2.46 -7.91 6.14
C ILE A 407 3.04 -9.27 6.49
N VAL A 408 2.63 -9.85 7.63
CA VAL A 408 3.04 -11.20 8.04
C VAL A 408 2.74 -12.21 6.94
N ARG A 409 1.52 -12.19 6.37
CA ARG A 409 1.14 -13.08 5.27
C ARG A 409 1.98 -12.87 4.01
N ALA A 410 2.32 -11.62 3.67
CA ALA A 410 3.17 -11.31 2.53
C ALA A 410 4.59 -11.86 2.73
N LEU A 411 5.20 -11.65 3.90
CA LEU A 411 6.51 -12.17 4.24
C LEU A 411 6.55 -13.70 4.24
N PHE A 412 5.52 -14.37 4.80
CA PHE A 412 5.44 -15.83 4.75
C PHE A 412 5.38 -16.36 3.31
N ARG A 413 4.64 -15.71 2.41
CA ARG A 413 4.64 -16.10 0.99
C ARG A 413 6.04 -15.99 0.37
N THR A 414 6.77 -14.92 0.69
CA THR A 414 8.15 -14.76 0.23
C THR A 414 9.06 -15.85 0.76
N VAL A 415 8.99 -16.16 2.07
CA VAL A 415 9.81 -17.22 2.69
C VAL A 415 9.52 -18.60 2.09
N VAL A 416 8.25 -18.92 1.85
CA VAL A 416 7.84 -20.18 1.21
C VAL A 416 8.37 -20.27 -0.22
N ALA A 417 8.20 -19.21 -1.02
CA ALA A 417 8.69 -19.17 -2.40
C ALA A 417 10.22 -19.34 -2.47
N LEU A 418 10.96 -18.68 -1.57
CA LEU A 418 12.42 -18.83 -1.48
C LEU A 418 12.85 -20.24 -1.06
N GLY A 419 12.04 -20.92 -0.22
CA GLY A 419 12.27 -22.30 0.16
C GLY A 419 12.02 -23.30 -0.97
N GLU A 420 11.02 -23.05 -1.82
CA GLU A 420 10.73 -23.85 -3.01
C GLU A 420 11.84 -23.71 -4.06
N ASP A 421 12.29 -22.48 -4.36
CA ASP A 421 13.41 -22.21 -5.27
C ASP A 421 14.73 -22.86 -4.81
N ALA A 422 14.98 -22.90 -3.49
CA ALA A 422 16.15 -23.56 -2.93
C ALA A 422 16.07 -25.08 -3.07
N ASN A 423 14.89 -25.67 -2.95
CA ASN A 423 14.65 -27.11 -3.11
C ASN A 423 14.75 -27.56 -4.57
N GLU A 424 14.25 -26.74 -5.53
CA GLU A 424 14.38 -27.02 -6.96
C GLU A 424 15.83 -26.94 -7.47
N ARG A 425 16.69 -26.16 -6.81
CA ARG A 425 18.14 -26.11 -7.14
C ARG A 425 18.95 -27.25 -6.54
N LEU A 426 18.35 -28.06 -5.65
CA LEU A 426 18.96 -29.22 -5.01
C LEU A 426 18.52 -30.54 -5.64
N LEU A 427 17.56 -30.54 -6.57
CA LEU A 427 17.12 -31.67 -7.42
C LEU A 427 17.65 -31.52 -8.85
#